data_1b422807617fb1c8a49060ec9f9b5b27
#
_entry.id   1b422807617fb1c8a49060ec9f9b5b27
#
_cell.length_a   1.000
_cell.length_b   1.000
_cell.length_c   1.000
_cell.angle_alpha   90.00
_cell.angle_beta   90.00
_cell.angle_gamma   90.00
#
_symmetry.space_group_name_H-M   'P 1'
#
loop_
_entity.id
_entity.type
_entity.pdbx_description
1 polymer ?
#
loop_
_entity_poly.entity_id
_entity_poly.type
_entity_poly.pdbx_seq_one_letter_code
_entity_poly.pdbx_strand_id
1 'polypeptide(L)'
;MNQSNARRAIVAAAALLAASAVSAQKTTPTELSAETLECMECHADATVGIYQEWGASKHYRGNVGCFECHRAEAGDADAFDHNGHLISIIVSPRDCARCHAREVGEFEESHHAKAGLILGSLDNFLADVVEGDTAFYGGSALTVSGCKQCHGGVVEVREDGSLLPTGWPNTGMGRVNPDGSIGACTACHQRHAFSAEQARRPENCGKCHLGPDHPQMEIYEESKHGIAYRAHEDELALDRSKWVLGEDYTAAPTCATCHMSAVRTTGGELVPVTHDVGLRISWNNRPPTSIRPEVSDAKLGLEKMARVDWQTRRANMVKVCTVCHTGPYVDNFYEQYDGVVALYNSKFAEPGLAFMKILTENGLVTPVQFDEDVEWTWWEIWHHEGRVARHGASMMAPDYTHWHGLYEVAKHWYSKFLPELREIVDKTAGSGDPVRAAGAQKLAAALDAHLARPEHAWYTGKMSAEEQERRRQAQEEFRKRYAD
;
A
#
# COMPACT_ATOMS: atom_id res chain seq x y z
N MET A 1 55.75 -28.37 -26.34
CA MET A 1 54.55 -27.51 -26.20
C MET A 1 54.55 -26.50 -27.34
N ASN A 2 53.57 -26.56 -28.20
CA ASN A 2 53.62 -26.02 -29.56
C ASN A 2 53.24 -24.53 -29.57
N GLN A 3 54.06 -23.68 -30.13
CA GLN A 3 53.86 -22.22 -30.23
C GLN A 3 52.56 -21.81 -30.95
N SER A 4 51.89 -22.71 -31.65
CA SER A 4 50.63 -22.51 -32.32
C SER A 4 49.42 -22.40 -31.36
N ASN A 5 49.49 -23.02 -30.17
CA ASN A 5 48.41 -22.99 -29.21
C ASN A 5 48.43 -21.71 -28.36
N ALA A 6 49.58 -21.08 -28.16
CA ALA A 6 49.69 -19.80 -27.44
C ALA A 6 49.13 -18.64 -28.28
N ARG A 7 49.30 -18.64 -29.60
CA ARG A 7 48.74 -17.60 -30.48
C ARG A 7 47.21 -17.68 -30.63
N ARG A 8 46.63 -18.89 -30.57
CA ARG A 8 45.18 -19.07 -30.61
C ARG A 8 44.51 -18.63 -29.31
N ALA A 9 45.15 -18.83 -28.17
CA ALA A 9 44.64 -18.36 -26.87
C ALA A 9 44.64 -16.83 -26.73
N ILE A 10 45.69 -16.16 -27.30
CA ILE A 10 45.77 -14.68 -27.23
C ILE A 10 44.74 -14.01 -28.16
N VAL A 11 44.46 -14.58 -29.33
CA VAL A 11 43.43 -14.07 -30.26
C VAL A 11 42.03 -14.29 -29.72
N ALA A 12 41.75 -15.38 -29.01
CA ALA A 12 40.48 -15.64 -28.37
C ALA A 12 40.24 -14.71 -27.16
N ALA A 13 41.29 -14.41 -26.37
CA ALA A 13 41.20 -13.48 -25.24
C ALA A 13 41.00 -12.03 -25.71
N ALA A 14 41.62 -11.62 -26.83
CA ALA A 14 41.39 -10.28 -27.40
C ALA A 14 40.01 -10.11 -28.02
N ALA A 15 39.39 -11.17 -28.54
CA ALA A 15 38.03 -11.13 -29.08
C ALA A 15 36.98 -11.09 -27.96
N LEU A 16 37.24 -11.70 -26.79
CA LEU A 16 36.36 -11.64 -25.60
C LEU A 16 36.41 -10.30 -24.90
N LEU A 17 37.52 -9.57 -24.97
CA LEU A 17 37.61 -8.20 -24.38
C LEU A 17 37.03 -7.10 -25.29
N ALA A 18 36.82 -7.37 -26.57
CA ALA A 18 36.18 -6.43 -27.49
C ALA A 18 34.62 -6.46 -27.47
N ALA A 19 34.03 -7.48 -26.84
CA ALA A 19 32.58 -7.64 -26.80
C ALA A 19 31.90 -6.92 -25.61
N SER A 20 32.67 -6.27 -24.71
CA SER A 20 32.15 -5.69 -23.48
C SER A 20 31.93 -4.17 -23.50
N ALA A 21 32.04 -3.51 -24.62
CA ALA A 21 31.84 -2.08 -24.76
C ALA A 21 30.80 -1.75 -25.84
N VAL A 22 29.58 -2.34 -25.70
CA VAL A 22 28.43 -1.66 -26.25
C VAL A 22 28.01 -0.62 -25.20
N SER A 23 28.71 0.48 -25.13
CA SER A 23 28.20 1.73 -24.60
C SER A 23 26.87 1.97 -25.29
N ALA A 24 25.77 1.92 -24.55
CA ALA A 24 24.53 2.45 -25.05
C ALA A 24 24.81 3.89 -25.47
N GLN A 25 24.92 4.14 -26.76
CA GLN A 25 25.04 5.50 -27.28
C GLN A 25 23.81 6.26 -26.79
N LYS A 26 24.02 7.20 -25.86
CA LYS A 26 22.99 8.14 -25.47
C LYS A 26 22.63 8.90 -26.74
N THR A 27 21.47 8.63 -27.29
CA THR A 27 20.95 9.41 -28.42
C THR A 27 20.72 10.82 -27.91
N THR A 28 21.47 11.78 -28.46
CA THR A 28 21.25 13.19 -28.17
C THR A 28 19.92 13.60 -28.82
N PRO A 29 19.06 14.40 -28.15
CA PRO A 29 17.88 14.97 -28.75
C PRO A 29 18.27 15.70 -30.04
N THR A 30 17.42 15.56 -31.07
CA THR A 30 17.65 16.20 -32.36
C THR A 30 17.00 17.57 -32.44
N GLU A 31 15.99 17.83 -31.57
CA GLU A 31 15.24 19.07 -31.60
C GLU A 31 14.51 19.26 -30.25
N LEU A 32 14.95 20.20 -29.43
CA LEU A 32 14.21 20.70 -28.26
C LEU A 32 13.46 21.97 -28.67
N SER A 33 12.36 22.30 -27.97
CA SER A 33 11.66 23.57 -28.17
C SER A 33 12.57 24.77 -27.86
N ALA A 34 12.30 25.89 -28.53
CA ALA A 34 13.04 27.13 -28.28
C ALA A 34 12.90 27.56 -26.81
N GLU A 35 11.70 27.43 -26.25
CA GLU A 35 11.39 27.73 -24.86
C GLU A 35 12.21 26.86 -23.89
N THR A 36 12.33 25.57 -24.15
CA THR A 36 13.19 24.67 -23.35
C THR A 36 14.66 25.09 -23.45
N LEU A 37 15.16 25.49 -24.63
CA LEU A 37 16.54 25.96 -24.77
C LEU A 37 16.79 27.22 -23.95
N GLU A 38 15.85 28.17 -23.92
CA GLU A 38 15.92 29.35 -23.06
C GLU A 38 15.92 28.99 -21.56
N CYS A 39 15.12 28.02 -21.14
CA CYS A 39 15.17 27.51 -19.75
C CYS A 39 16.57 26.97 -19.39
N MET A 40 17.22 26.25 -20.32
CA MET A 40 18.54 25.64 -20.10
C MET A 40 19.63 26.66 -19.89
N GLU A 41 19.52 27.87 -20.46
CA GLU A 41 20.55 28.94 -20.31
C GLU A 41 20.80 29.32 -18.84
N CYS A 42 19.75 29.25 -18.00
CA CYS A 42 19.86 29.55 -16.57
C CYS A 42 19.89 28.31 -15.71
N HIS A 43 18.99 27.33 -15.98
CA HIS A 43 18.80 26.18 -15.11
C HIS A 43 19.93 25.13 -15.16
N ALA A 44 20.81 25.19 -16.17
CA ALA A 44 22.02 24.39 -16.19
C ALA A 44 22.97 24.70 -14.99
N ASP A 45 22.94 25.93 -14.49
CA ASP A 45 23.73 26.36 -13.34
C ASP A 45 22.89 26.58 -12.08
N ALA A 46 21.69 27.16 -12.21
CA ALA A 46 20.85 27.53 -11.07
C ALA A 46 20.22 26.32 -10.36
N THR A 47 19.86 25.25 -11.11
CA THR A 47 19.27 24.01 -10.57
C THR A 47 19.93 22.79 -11.20
N VAL A 48 21.25 22.70 -11.06
CA VAL A 48 22.09 21.69 -11.72
C VAL A 48 21.62 20.27 -11.52
N GLY A 49 21.10 19.92 -10.33
CA GLY A 49 20.57 18.58 -10.04
C GLY A 49 19.36 18.24 -10.91
N ILE A 50 18.40 19.16 -11.02
CA ILE A 50 17.19 19.00 -11.86
C ILE A 50 17.61 18.84 -13.34
N TYR A 51 18.52 19.70 -13.78
CA TYR A 51 19.02 19.68 -15.16
C TYR A 51 19.71 18.34 -15.51
N GLN A 52 20.56 17.83 -14.59
CA GLN A 52 21.25 16.56 -14.79
C GLN A 52 20.31 15.35 -14.78
N GLU A 53 19.35 15.31 -13.84
CA GLU A 53 18.36 14.23 -13.79
C GLU A 53 17.48 14.20 -15.03
N TRP A 54 16.97 15.37 -15.46
CA TRP A 54 16.23 15.46 -16.71
C TRP A 54 17.07 15.04 -17.91
N GLY A 55 18.32 15.53 -18.03
CA GLY A 55 19.24 15.15 -19.10
C GLY A 55 19.55 13.66 -19.17
N ALA A 56 19.42 12.92 -18.06
CA ALA A 56 19.56 11.46 -18.02
C ALA A 56 18.24 10.71 -18.39
N SER A 57 17.12 11.42 -18.43
CA SER A 57 15.78 10.84 -18.59
C SER A 57 15.48 10.35 -20.03
N LYS A 58 14.43 9.55 -20.15
CA LYS A 58 13.87 9.19 -21.48
C LYS A 58 13.14 10.38 -22.12
N HIS A 59 12.61 11.31 -21.32
CA HIS A 59 11.96 12.53 -21.81
C HIS A 59 12.95 13.41 -22.58
N TYR A 60 14.13 13.68 -22.02
CA TYR A 60 15.19 14.37 -22.74
C TYR A 60 15.50 13.72 -24.08
N ARG A 61 15.69 12.39 -24.12
CA ARG A 61 15.93 11.63 -25.37
C ARG A 61 14.76 11.64 -26.34
N GLY A 62 13.54 11.88 -25.85
CA GLY A 62 12.32 11.99 -26.63
C GLY A 62 11.98 13.44 -27.03
N ASN A 63 12.90 14.39 -26.86
CA ASN A 63 12.68 15.82 -27.13
C ASN A 63 11.57 16.45 -26.28
N VAL A 64 11.33 15.94 -25.07
CA VAL A 64 10.40 16.51 -24.09
C VAL A 64 11.22 17.27 -23.06
N GLY A 65 11.12 18.59 -23.06
CA GLY A 65 11.91 19.46 -22.23
C GLY A 65 11.15 20.04 -21.05
N CYS A 66 11.73 21.12 -20.50
CA CYS A 66 11.19 21.79 -19.32
C CYS A 66 9.81 22.38 -19.63
N PHE A 67 9.72 23.12 -20.74
CA PHE A 67 8.48 23.83 -21.11
C PHE A 67 7.32 22.89 -21.44
N GLU A 68 7.57 21.74 -22.09
CA GLU A 68 6.52 20.77 -22.41
C GLU A 68 5.76 20.26 -21.17
N CYS A 69 6.45 20.21 -20.02
CA CYS A 69 5.85 19.80 -18.75
C CYS A 69 5.32 20.99 -17.94
N HIS A 70 6.07 22.10 -17.89
CA HIS A 70 5.80 23.21 -17.00
C HIS A 70 4.93 24.33 -17.62
N ARG A 71 4.64 24.29 -18.91
CA ARG A 71 3.78 25.31 -19.53
C ARG A 71 2.39 25.32 -18.88
N ALA A 72 1.93 26.49 -18.52
CA ALA A 72 0.61 26.71 -17.94
C ALA A 72 -0.28 27.48 -18.90
N GLU A 73 -1.59 27.42 -18.66
CA GLU A 73 -2.59 28.24 -19.34
C GLU A 73 -2.96 29.45 -18.48
N ALA A 74 -3.41 30.54 -19.09
CA ALA A 74 -3.74 31.78 -18.38
C ALA A 74 -4.84 31.63 -17.31
N GLY A 75 -5.59 30.52 -17.35
CA GLY A 75 -6.63 30.19 -16.37
C GLY A 75 -6.17 29.30 -15.22
N ASP A 76 -4.96 28.79 -15.24
CA ASP A 76 -4.45 27.92 -14.19
C ASP A 76 -4.13 28.75 -12.94
N ALA A 77 -4.61 28.30 -11.79
CA ALA A 77 -4.56 29.06 -10.54
C ALA A 77 -3.13 29.31 -10.03
N ASP A 78 -2.19 28.43 -10.36
CA ASP A 78 -0.77 28.52 -10.01
C ASP A 78 0.13 28.97 -11.17
N ALA A 79 -0.48 29.47 -12.27
CA ALA A 79 0.27 30.01 -13.39
C ALA A 79 0.93 31.34 -13.04
N PHE A 80 2.18 31.52 -13.42
CA PHE A 80 2.92 32.77 -13.25
C PHE A 80 3.87 33.02 -14.43
N ASP A 81 4.14 34.28 -14.68
CA ASP A 81 5.15 34.67 -15.67
C ASP A 81 6.56 34.42 -15.11
N HIS A 82 7.36 33.71 -15.87
CA HIS A 82 8.76 33.46 -15.59
C HIS A 82 9.60 33.72 -16.84
N ASN A 83 10.25 34.88 -16.86
CA ASN A 83 11.04 35.34 -18.00
C ASN A 83 10.31 35.36 -19.33
N GLY A 84 9.02 35.74 -19.33
CA GLY A 84 8.19 35.83 -20.53
C GLY A 84 7.46 34.52 -20.88
N HIS A 85 7.64 33.46 -20.09
CA HIS A 85 6.93 32.21 -20.24
C HIS A 85 5.91 32.02 -19.12
N LEU A 86 4.67 31.69 -19.47
CA LEU A 86 3.65 31.32 -18.51
C LEU A 86 3.84 29.86 -18.10
N ILE A 87 4.21 29.65 -16.84
CA ILE A 87 4.50 28.31 -16.31
C ILE A 87 3.82 28.06 -14.97
N SER A 88 3.75 26.78 -14.57
CA SER A 88 3.42 26.35 -13.21
C SER A 88 4.55 25.51 -12.61
N ILE A 89 4.72 25.60 -11.28
CA ILE A 89 5.67 24.74 -10.55
C ILE A 89 5.15 23.31 -10.49
N ILE A 90 3.83 23.14 -10.36
CA ILE A 90 3.20 21.82 -10.22
C ILE A 90 2.87 21.25 -11.59
N VAL A 91 3.57 20.18 -11.94
CA VAL A 91 3.19 19.34 -13.08
C VAL A 91 2.17 18.32 -12.58
N SER A 92 0.98 18.39 -13.13
CA SER A 92 -0.20 17.61 -12.74
C SER A 92 -0.40 16.37 -13.63
N PRO A 93 -1.32 15.46 -13.28
CA PRO A 93 -1.76 14.40 -14.19
C PRO A 93 -2.34 14.95 -15.50
N ARG A 94 -2.99 16.13 -15.51
CA ARG A 94 -3.50 16.76 -16.74
C ARG A 94 -2.37 17.09 -17.71
N ASP A 95 -1.23 17.56 -17.21
CA ASP A 95 -0.05 17.84 -18.03
C ASP A 95 0.53 16.56 -18.61
N CYS A 96 0.62 15.52 -17.80
CA CYS A 96 1.07 14.20 -18.22
C CYS A 96 0.14 13.60 -19.29
N ALA A 97 -1.17 13.81 -19.18
CA ALA A 97 -2.19 13.29 -20.09
C ALA A 97 -2.04 13.80 -21.53
N ARG A 98 -1.33 14.91 -21.75
CA ARG A 98 -1.03 15.41 -23.11
C ARG A 98 -0.33 14.34 -23.97
N CYS A 99 0.43 13.44 -23.34
CA CYS A 99 1.13 12.33 -24.00
C CYS A 99 0.77 10.96 -23.41
N HIS A 100 0.38 10.87 -22.12
CA HIS A 100 0.13 9.66 -21.35
C HIS A 100 -1.34 9.51 -20.95
N ALA A 101 -2.27 9.83 -21.85
CA ALA A 101 -3.71 9.87 -21.56
C ALA A 101 -4.27 8.53 -21.03
N ARG A 102 -3.74 7.40 -21.52
CA ARG A 102 -4.16 6.07 -21.07
C ARG A 102 -3.74 5.81 -19.62
N GLU A 103 -2.49 6.08 -19.31
CA GLU A 103 -1.91 5.85 -17.98
C GLU A 103 -2.61 6.75 -16.93
N VAL A 104 -2.88 7.99 -17.29
CA VAL A 104 -3.64 8.92 -16.44
C VAL A 104 -5.06 8.42 -16.21
N GLY A 105 -5.79 8.02 -17.26
CA GLY A 105 -7.15 7.51 -17.12
C GLY A 105 -7.22 6.24 -16.26
N GLU A 106 -6.27 5.31 -16.41
CA GLU A 106 -6.19 4.11 -15.56
C GLU A 106 -5.88 4.46 -14.10
N PHE A 107 -5.02 5.47 -13.86
CA PHE A 107 -4.69 5.94 -12.53
C PHE A 107 -5.89 6.62 -11.84
N GLU A 108 -6.60 7.50 -12.54
CA GLU A 108 -7.77 8.24 -12.01
C GLU A 108 -8.90 7.30 -11.55
N GLU A 109 -9.02 6.14 -12.18
CA GLU A 109 -9.98 5.11 -11.79
C GLU A 109 -9.50 4.27 -10.59
N SER A 110 -8.22 4.34 -10.24
CA SER A 110 -7.61 3.52 -9.18
C SER A 110 -7.93 4.00 -7.76
N HIS A 111 -7.69 3.14 -6.78
CA HIS A 111 -7.72 3.52 -5.37
C HIS A 111 -6.66 4.56 -5.02
N HIS A 112 -5.54 4.59 -5.72
CA HIS A 112 -4.46 5.56 -5.51
C HIS A 112 -4.92 6.99 -5.76
N ALA A 113 -5.67 7.26 -6.83
CA ALA A 113 -6.19 8.60 -7.09
C ALA A 113 -7.11 9.11 -5.97
N LYS A 114 -7.72 8.19 -5.23
CA LYS A 114 -8.68 8.46 -4.18
C LYS A 114 -8.08 8.32 -2.77
N ALA A 115 -6.75 8.15 -2.69
CA ALA A 115 -6.05 7.94 -1.41
C ALA A 115 -6.24 9.10 -0.42
N GLY A 116 -6.46 10.32 -0.92
CA GLY A 116 -6.76 11.50 -0.09
C GLY A 116 -8.07 11.40 0.70
N LEU A 117 -9.03 10.57 0.27
CA LEU A 117 -10.29 10.38 1.00
C LEU A 117 -10.08 9.72 2.36
N ILE A 118 -9.00 8.96 2.55
CA ILE A 118 -8.68 8.35 3.85
C ILE A 118 -8.41 9.40 4.93
N LEU A 119 -8.04 10.62 4.56
CA LEU A 119 -7.84 11.72 5.50
C LEU A 119 -9.12 12.15 6.23
N GLY A 120 -10.29 11.75 5.74
CA GLY A 120 -11.55 11.86 6.48
C GLY A 120 -11.82 10.68 7.41
N SER A 121 -10.88 9.74 7.53
CA SER A 121 -10.99 8.56 8.38
C SER A 121 -10.56 8.83 9.82
N LEU A 122 -10.69 7.80 10.65
CA LEU A 122 -10.28 7.80 12.04
C LEU A 122 -8.76 8.00 12.21
N ASP A 123 -7.96 7.58 11.24
CA ASP A 123 -6.50 7.79 11.24
C ASP A 123 -6.14 9.28 11.29
N ASN A 124 -6.85 10.11 10.52
CA ASN A 124 -6.62 11.54 10.54
C ASN A 124 -7.04 12.19 11.86
N PHE A 125 -8.13 11.70 12.45
CA PHE A 125 -8.56 12.14 13.78
C PHE A 125 -7.50 11.82 14.85
N LEU A 126 -6.85 10.67 14.77
CA LEU A 126 -5.75 10.33 15.68
C LEU A 126 -4.57 11.30 15.58
N ALA A 127 -4.28 11.82 14.37
CA ALA A 127 -3.28 12.86 14.22
C ALA A 127 -3.65 14.13 15.01
N ASP A 128 -4.91 14.54 14.98
CA ASP A 128 -5.41 15.69 15.77
C ASP A 128 -5.33 15.43 17.27
N VAL A 129 -5.64 14.21 17.72
CA VAL A 129 -5.50 13.82 19.14
C VAL A 129 -4.05 13.90 19.61
N VAL A 130 -3.09 13.43 18.79
CA VAL A 130 -1.66 13.47 19.11
C VAL A 130 -1.13 14.91 19.16
N GLU A 131 -1.56 15.76 18.26
CA GLU A 131 -1.06 17.14 18.14
C GLU A 131 -1.75 18.10 19.12
N GLY A 132 -3.03 17.90 19.38
CA GLY A 132 -3.84 18.69 20.31
C GLY A 132 -4.11 20.14 19.87
N ASP A 133 -3.54 20.60 18.77
CA ASP A 133 -3.71 21.95 18.23
C ASP A 133 -3.60 21.94 16.69
N THR A 134 -4.39 22.79 16.06
CA THR A 134 -4.44 22.95 14.61
C THR A 134 -3.85 24.29 14.13
N ALA A 135 -2.89 24.83 14.87
CA ALA A 135 -2.35 26.18 14.64
C ALA A 135 -1.56 26.31 13.32
N PHE A 136 -1.16 25.22 12.68
CA PHE A 136 -0.36 25.27 11.43
C PHE A 136 -1.26 25.62 10.23
N TYR A 137 -1.41 26.91 9.94
CA TYR A 137 -2.23 27.44 8.85
C TYR A 137 -3.67 26.84 8.80
N GLY A 138 -4.24 26.50 9.96
CA GLY A 138 -5.56 25.89 10.06
C GLY A 138 -5.60 24.39 9.81
N GLY A 139 -4.45 23.71 9.79
CA GLY A 139 -4.32 22.26 9.66
C GLY A 139 -3.34 21.68 10.66
N SER A 140 -3.45 20.38 10.92
CA SER A 140 -2.50 19.66 11.77
C SER A 140 -1.14 19.53 11.08
N ALA A 141 -0.06 19.95 11.73
CA ALA A 141 1.31 19.81 11.22
C ALA A 141 1.69 18.34 11.05
N LEU A 142 1.23 17.46 11.94
CA LEU A 142 1.43 16.03 11.86
C LEU A 142 0.76 15.42 10.61
N THR A 143 -0.48 15.80 10.34
CA THR A 143 -1.19 15.37 9.11
C THR A 143 -0.45 15.85 7.85
N VAL A 144 0.01 17.09 7.84
CA VAL A 144 0.72 17.67 6.69
C VAL A 144 2.06 16.98 6.45
N SER A 145 2.85 16.78 7.50
CA SER A 145 4.20 16.18 7.40
C SER A 145 4.17 14.64 7.34
N GLY A 146 3.09 14.03 7.79
CA GLY A 146 2.88 12.58 7.82
C GLY A 146 1.86 12.11 6.78
N CYS A 147 0.59 12.06 7.14
CA CYS A 147 -0.48 11.43 6.35
C CYS A 147 -0.53 11.92 4.89
N LYS A 148 -0.46 13.23 4.67
CA LYS A 148 -0.54 13.83 3.33
C LYS A 148 0.64 13.47 2.44
N GLN A 149 1.80 13.10 2.99
CA GLN A 149 2.97 12.73 2.19
C GLN A 149 2.75 11.43 1.42
N CYS A 150 1.92 10.52 1.96
CA CYS A 150 1.52 9.28 1.30
C CYS A 150 0.14 9.41 0.61
N HIS A 151 -0.85 9.93 1.32
CA HIS A 151 -2.25 9.96 0.88
C HIS A 151 -2.60 11.15 -0.03
N GLY A 152 -1.82 12.22 0.02
CA GLY A 152 -2.12 13.45 -0.69
C GLY A 152 -3.00 14.40 0.12
N GLY A 153 -3.28 15.55 -0.45
CA GLY A 153 -4.12 16.61 0.10
C GLY A 153 -4.33 17.68 -0.94
N VAL A 154 -5.15 18.68 -0.63
CA VAL A 154 -5.42 19.78 -1.54
C VAL A 154 -4.21 20.73 -1.56
N VAL A 155 -3.75 21.08 -2.75
CA VAL A 155 -2.78 22.15 -2.96
C VAL A 155 -3.54 23.45 -3.16
N GLU A 156 -3.42 24.33 -2.19
CA GLU A 156 -4.08 25.64 -2.21
C GLU A 156 -3.10 26.71 -2.68
N VAL A 157 -3.61 27.61 -3.54
CA VAL A 157 -2.87 28.75 -4.08
C VAL A 157 -3.37 30.01 -3.40
N ARG A 158 -2.46 30.85 -2.90
CA ARG A 158 -2.77 32.14 -2.29
C ARG A 158 -3.10 33.19 -3.38
N GLU A 159 -3.65 34.32 -2.96
CA GLU A 159 -3.93 35.45 -3.84
C GLU A 159 -2.68 36.00 -4.56
N ASP A 160 -1.50 35.85 -3.97
CA ASP A 160 -0.21 36.23 -4.56
C ASP A 160 0.40 35.16 -5.47
N GLY A 161 -0.33 34.06 -5.73
CA GLY A 161 0.15 32.93 -6.54
C GLY A 161 1.06 31.94 -5.80
N SER A 162 1.42 32.20 -4.56
CA SER A 162 2.25 31.27 -3.77
C SER A 162 1.43 30.08 -3.26
N LEU A 163 2.10 28.95 -3.07
CA LEU A 163 1.47 27.72 -2.60
C LEU A 163 1.45 27.65 -1.07
N LEU A 164 0.32 27.20 -0.51
CA LEU A 164 0.20 27.00 0.94
C LEU A 164 1.03 25.79 1.42
N PRO A 165 1.78 25.92 2.52
CA PRO A 165 2.61 24.84 3.03
C PRO A 165 1.79 23.66 3.61
N THR A 166 0.50 23.80 3.81
CA THR A 166 -0.41 22.70 4.18
C THR A 166 -0.66 21.71 3.04
N GLY A 167 -0.41 22.10 1.79
CA GLY A 167 -0.62 21.27 0.59
C GLY A 167 0.61 21.08 -0.28
N TRP A 168 1.66 21.90 -0.10
CA TRP A 168 2.89 21.86 -0.87
C TRP A 168 4.12 22.23 -0.02
N PRO A 169 5.29 21.49 -0.10
CA PRO A 169 5.49 20.34 -1.01
C PRO A 169 4.71 19.09 -0.61
N ASN A 170 4.17 18.38 -1.62
CA ASN A 170 3.41 17.15 -1.45
C ASN A 170 3.51 16.28 -2.70
N THR A 171 3.80 14.99 -2.53
CA THR A 171 3.84 13.99 -3.61
C THR A 171 2.90 12.81 -3.32
N GLY A 172 1.98 12.97 -2.37
CA GLY A 172 1.03 11.91 -2.01
C GLY A 172 0.11 11.54 -3.17
N MET A 173 -0.27 10.27 -3.22
CA MET A 173 -0.95 9.65 -4.36
C MET A 173 -2.26 10.32 -4.75
N GLY A 174 -3.07 10.74 -3.78
CA GLY A 174 -4.36 11.41 -3.99
C GLY A 174 -4.29 12.95 -3.91
N ARG A 175 -3.16 13.54 -4.24
CA ARG A 175 -3.01 15.01 -4.26
C ARG A 175 -4.03 15.64 -5.20
N VAL A 176 -4.73 16.66 -4.72
CA VAL A 176 -5.62 17.51 -5.53
C VAL A 176 -4.81 18.71 -5.99
N ASN A 177 -4.63 18.85 -7.28
CA ASN A 177 -3.80 19.89 -7.90
C ASN A 177 -4.58 21.19 -8.12
N PRO A 178 -3.89 22.34 -8.30
CA PRO A 178 -4.55 23.62 -8.54
C PRO A 178 -5.47 23.63 -9.77
N ASP A 179 -5.17 22.82 -10.79
CA ASP A 179 -5.98 22.64 -11.99
C ASP A 179 -7.18 21.71 -11.80
N GLY A 180 -7.41 21.22 -10.57
CA GLY A 180 -8.48 20.30 -10.21
C GLY A 180 -8.23 18.83 -10.55
N SER A 181 -7.12 18.49 -11.21
CA SER A 181 -6.75 17.10 -11.45
C SER A 181 -6.32 16.41 -10.15
N ILE A 182 -6.48 15.09 -10.07
CA ILE A 182 -6.18 14.32 -8.87
C ILE A 182 -5.01 13.38 -9.15
N GLY A 183 -4.02 13.41 -8.26
CA GLY A 183 -2.89 12.50 -8.26
C GLY A 183 -1.54 13.16 -8.35
N ALA A 184 -0.50 12.35 -8.16
CA ALA A 184 0.89 12.73 -8.31
C ALA A 184 1.65 11.60 -9.00
N CYS A 185 1.78 11.65 -10.32
CA CYS A 185 2.56 10.65 -11.09
C CYS A 185 3.99 10.56 -10.57
N THR A 186 4.50 11.68 -10.04
CA THR A 186 5.83 11.80 -9.41
C THR A 186 5.96 11.06 -8.07
N ALA A 187 4.87 10.53 -7.53
CA ALA A 187 4.95 9.61 -6.39
C ALA A 187 5.66 8.31 -6.75
N CYS A 188 5.51 7.81 -7.98
CA CYS A 188 6.18 6.61 -8.47
C CYS A 188 7.32 6.92 -9.44
N HIS A 189 7.12 7.90 -10.33
CA HIS A 189 8.09 8.33 -11.31
C HIS A 189 8.79 9.60 -10.80
N GLN A 190 9.84 9.42 -10.00
CA GLN A 190 10.51 10.60 -9.42
C GLN A 190 10.98 11.58 -10.48
N ARG A 191 10.60 12.83 -10.30
CA ARG A 191 11.10 13.96 -11.06
C ARG A 191 12.60 14.17 -10.72
N HIS A 192 13.47 14.47 -11.66
CA HIS A 192 13.16 14.73 -13.07
C HIS A 192 13.67 13.60 -13.97
N ALA A 193 14.16 12.51 -13.36
CA ALA A 193 14.67 11.34 -14.07
C ALA A 193 13.55 10.49 -14.70
N PHE A 194 12.38 10.42 -14.09
CA PHE A 194 11.21 9.65 -14.52
C PHE A 194 11.56 8.20 -14.87
N SER A 195 12.37 7.56 -14.02
CA SER A 195 12.88 6.21 -14.26
C SER A 195 11.77 5.16 -14.15
N ALA A 196 11.60 4.35 -15.18
CA ALA A 196 10.75 3.17 -15.12
C ALA A 196 11.36 2.08 -14.24
N GLU A 197 12.68 1.95 -14.20
CA GLU A 197 13.41 1.06 -13.30
C GLU A 197 13.04 1.36 -11.85
N GLN A 198 13.16 2.61 -11.43
CA GLN A 198 12.83 3.03 -10.08
C GLN A 198 11.37 2.76 -9.73
N ALA A 199 10.43 3.04 -10.66
CA ALA A 199 9.00 2.79 -10.45
C ALA A 199 8.66 1.28 -10.28
N ARG A 200 9.51 0.39 -10.79
CA ARG A 200 9.35 -1.07 -10.71
C ARG A 200 9.98 -1.70 -9.47
N ARG A 201 10.86 -0.98 -8.76
CA ARG A 201 11.52 -1.46 -7.55
C ARG A 201 10.53 -1.51 -6.38
N PRO A 202 10.58 -2.54 -5.53
CA PRO A 202 9.72 -2.65 -4.33
C PRO A 202 9.83 -1.44 -3.42
N GLU A 203 11.03 -0.89 -3.24
CA GLU A 203 11.33 0.26 -2.39
C GLU A 203 10.50 1.50 -2.78
N ASN A 204 10.15 1.62 -4.06
CA ASN A 204 9.32 2.72 -4.51
C ASN A 204 7.86 2.62 -4.02
N CYS A 205 7.35 1.42 -3.85
CA CYS A 205 6.04 1.18 -3.20
C CYS A 205 6.17 1.27 -1.68
N GLY A 206 7.24 0.70 -1.15
CA GLY A 206 7.55 0.60 0.26
C GLY A 206 7.64 1.93 1.01
N LYS A 207 7.98 3.03 0.33
CA LYS A 207 8.04 4.36 0.98
C LYS A 207 6.68 4.85 1.51
N CYS A 208 5.57 4.24 1.06
CA CYS A 208 4.21 4.52 1.53
C CYS A 208 3.54 3.27 2.12
N HIS A 209 3.84 2.08 1.58
CA HIS A 209 3.32 0.81 2.06
C HIS A 209 4.24 0.20 3.13
N LEU A 210 4.27 0.83 4.30
CA LEU A 210 5.09 0.46 5.48
C LEU A 210 4.38 0.86 6.76
N GLY A 211 4.93 0.42 7.88
CA GLY A 211 4.49 0.83 9.21
C GLY A 211 3.55 -0.15 9.91
N PRO A 212 3.04 0.22 11.09
CA PRO A 212 2.45 -0.75 12.01
C PRO A 212 1.12 -1.35 11.55
N ASP A 213 0.40 -0.69 10.64
CA ASP A 213 -0.94 -1.11 10.20
C ASP A 213 -0.97 -1.73 8.79
N HIS A 214 0.02 -1.41 7.94
CA HIS A 214 0.10 -1.90 6.56
C HIS A 214 1.55 -2.16 6.11
N PRO A 215 2.30 -3.03 6.83
CA PRO A 215 3.74 -3.26 6.63
C PRO A 215 4.03 -4.12 5.40
N GLN A 216 3.49 -3.74 4.21
CA GLN A 216 3.65 -4.57 3.02
C GLN A 216 5.12 -4.66 2.57
N MET A 217 5.92 -3.60 2.77
CA MET A 217 7.34 -3.63 2.42
C MET A 217 8.11 -4.60 3.31
N GLU A 218 7.93 -4.50 4.61
CA GLU A 218 8.56 -5.35 5.61
C GLU A 218 8.18 -6.83 5.40
N ILE A 219 6.88 -7.08 5.17
CA ILE A 219 6.36 -8.42 4.86
C ILE A 219 6.95 -8.96 3.56
N TYR A 220 7.05 -8.11 2.53
CA TYR A 220 7.64 -8.49 1.24
C TYR A 220 9.12 -8.84 1.41
N GLU A 221 9.89 -8.04 2.13
CA GLU A 221 11.32 -8.27 2.36
C GLU A 221 11.61 -9.60 3.04
N GLU A 222 10.76 -10.02 3.97
CA GLU A 222 10.86 -11.31 4.67
C GLU A 222 10.25 -12.47 3.87
N SER A 223 9.45 -12.20 2.86
CA SER A 223 8.83 -13.21 2.02
C SER A 223 9.87 -13.89 1.10
N LYS A 224 9.51 -15.10 0.63
CA LYS A 224 10.33 -15.79 -0.38
C LYS A 224 10.48 -14.98 -1.67
N HIS A 225 9.48 -14.16 -2.03
CA HIS A 225 9.55 -13.28 -3.18
C HIS A 225 10.56 -12.15 -2.97
N GLY A 226 10.56 -11.50 -1.81
CA GLY A 226 11.52 -10.44 -1.49
C GLY A 226 12.96 -10.96 -1.40
N ILE A 227 13.16 -12.12 -0.77
CA ILE A 227 14.48 -12.78 -0.71
C ILE A 227 14.96 -13.12 -2.14
N ALA A 228 14.09 -13.67 -2.98
CA ALA A 228 14.42 -14.00 -4.35
C ALA A 228 14.68 -12.76 -5.20
N TYR A 229 13.96 -11.66 -4.98
CA TYR A 229 14.20 -10.35 -5.62
C TYR A 229 15.65 -9.90 -5.39
N ARG A 230 16.10 -9.89 -4.13
CA ARG A 230 17.46 -9.49 -3.77
C ARG A 230 18.54 -10.40 -4.40
N ALA A 231 18.22 -11.68 -4.55
CA ALA A 231 19.15 -12.67 -5.13
C ALA A 231 19.24 -12.60 -6.67
N HIS A 232 18.20 -12.08 -7.34
CA HIS A 232 18.04 -12.12 -8.79
C HIS A 232 17.70 -10.75 -9.41
N GLU A 233 18.06 -9.66 -8.76
CA GLU A 233 17.70 -8.30 -9.19
C GLU A 233 18.15 -8.01 -10.64
N ASP A 234 19.35 -8.44 -10.99
CA ASP A 234 19.93 -8.26 -12.34
C ASP A 234 19.16 -9.00 -13.45
N GLU A 235 18.36 -10.01 -13.10
CA GLU A 235 17.58 -10.81 -14.05
C GLU A 235 16.18 -10.20 -14.34
N LEU A 236 15.80 -9.14 -13.62
CA LEU A 236 14.44 -8.57 -13.69
C LEU A 236 14.23 -7.58 -14.84
N ALA A 237 15.29 -7.22 -15.56
CA ALA A 237 15.22 -6.30 -16.70
C ALA A 237 14.49 -4.97 -16.40
N LEU A 238 14.67 -4.42 -15.19
CA LEU A 238 13.90 -3.29 -14.65
C LEU A 238 14.01 -2.00 -15.49
N ASP A 239 15.12 -1.80 -16.18
CA ASP A 239 15.42 -0.62 -17.01
C ASP A 239 14.85 -0.70 -18.44
N ARG A 240 14.43 -1.88 -18.90
CA ARG A 240 13.96 -2.10 -20.27
C ARG A 240 12.62 -1.38 -20.54
N SER A 241 12.46 -0.87 -21.76
CA SER A 241 11.21 -0.25 -22.19
C SER A 241 10.05 -1.25 -22.27
N LYS A 242 10.31 -2.45 -22.80
CA LYS A 242 9.39 -3.58 -22.75
C LYS A 242 9.66 -4.37 -21.47
N TRP A 243 8.61 -4.67 -20.71
CA TRP A 243 8.71 -5.35 -19.42
C TRP A 243 7.50 -6.26 -19.21
N VAL A 244 7.56 -7.44 -19.81
CA VAL A 244 6.49 -8.45 -19.82
C VAL A 244 6.93 -9.66 -19.04
N LEU A 245 6.25 -9.96 -17.95
CA LEU A 245 6.47 -11.20 -17.20
C LEU A 245 6.18 -12.41 -18.10
N GLY A 246 7.08 -13.36 -18.12
CA GLY A 246 7.00 -14.54 -18.97
C GLY A 246 7.57 -14.37 -20.41
N GLU A 247 8.01 -13.15 -20.78
CA GLU A 247 8.74 -12.89 -22.03
C GLU A 247 10.11 -12.25 -21.78
N ASP A 248 10.12 -11.11 -21.09
CA ASP A 248 11.34 -10.32 -20.89
C ASP A 248 12.09 -10.73 -19.63
N TYR A 249 11.36 -11.30 -18.66
CA TYR A 249 11.90 -11.84 -17.41
C TYR A 249 10.99 -12.90 -16.82
N THR A 250 11.57 -13.79 -15.99
CA THR A 250 10.86 -14.83 -15.24
C THR A 250 11.36 -14.96 -13.80
N ALA A 251 12.25 -14.06 -13.38
CA ALA A 251 12.77 -14.01 -12.02
C ALA A 251 11.71 -13.52 -11.02
N ALA A 252 12.08 -13.46 -9.76
CA ALA A 252 11.21 -13.14 -8.65
C ALA A 252 10.38 -11.86 -8.86
N PRO A 253 9.10 -11.86 -8.47
CA PRO A 253 8.23 -10.71 -8.70
C PRO A 253 8.53 -9.55 -7.75
N THR A 254 8.46 -8.33 -8.26
CA THR A 254 8.33 -7.10 -7.46
C THR A 254 6.85 -6.77 -7.23
N CYS A 255 6.55 -5.76 -6.41
CA CYS A 255 5.19 -5.25 -6.25
C CYS A 255 4.58 -4.85 -7.61
N ALA A 256 5.37 -4.14 -8.44
CA ALA A 256 4.95 -3.74 -9.78
C ALA A 256 4.72 -4.95 -10.71
N THR A 257 5.48 -6.03 -10.57
CA THR A 257 5.25 -7.28 -11.32
C THR A 257 3.84 -7.82 -11.07
N CYS A 258 3.46 -7.94 -9.82
CA CYS A 258 2.16 -8.49 -9.43
C CYS A 258 1.00 -7.56 -9.78
N HIS A 259 1.13 -6.27 -9.49
CA HIS A 259 0.02 -5.33 -9.56
C HIS A 259 -0.12 -4.57 -10.87
N MET A 260 0.95 -4.39 -11.64
CA MET A 260 0.97 -3.45 -12.78
C MET A 260 1.49 -4.02 -14.08
N SER A 261 2.43 -4.99 -14.05
CA SER A 261 3.16 -5.42 -15.25
C SER A 261 2.26 -6.01 -16.34
N ALA A 262 2.73 -5.94 -17.59
CA ALA A 262 2.22 -6.82 -18.63
C ALA A 262 2.65 -8.26 -18.34
N VAL A 263 1.79 -9.22 -18.69
CA VAL A 263 1.99 -10.63 -18.39
C VAL A 263 1.69 -11.48 -19.63
N ARG A 264 2.62 -12.34 -20.01
CA ARG A 264 2.34 -13.41 -20.97
C ARG A 264 1.94 -14.65 -20.18
N THR A 265 0.67 -15.00 -20.24
CA THR A 265 0.17 -16.20 -19.55
C THR A 265 0.70 -17.48 -20.20
N THR A 266 0.65 -18.59 -19.48
CA THR A 266 1.02 -19.92 -20.00
C THR A 266 0.15 -20.34 -21.19
N GLY A 267 -1.07 -19.80 -21.33
CA GLY A 267 -1.94 -19.98 -22.48
C GLY A 267 -1.66 -19.04 -23.67
N GLY A 268 -0.63 -18.19 -23.58
CA GLY A 268 -0.23 -17.26 -24.65
C GLY A 268 -1.01 -15.94 -24.67
N GLU A 269 -1.98 -15.71 -23.77
CA GLU A 269 -2.68 -14.42 -23.63
C GLU A 269 -1.70 -13.34 -23.17
N LEU A 270 -1.75 -12.16 -23.76
CA LEU A 270 -1.06 -10.97 -23.26
C LEU A 270 -2.02 -10.13 -22.40
N VAL A 271 -1.83 -10.17 -21.08
CA VAL A 271 -2.47 -9.23 -20.17
C VAL A 271 -1.68 -7.92 -20.22
N PRO A 272 -2.31 -6.78 -20.51
CA PRO A 272 -1.60 -5.50 -20.67
C PRO A 272 -1.09 -4.97 -19.31
N VAL A 273 -0.11 -4.05 -19.40
CA VAL A 273 0.28 -3.20 -18.26
C VAL A 273 -0.90 -2.34 -17.83
N THR A 274 -1.00 -2.07 -16.53
CA THR A 274 -2.05 -1.19 -16.00
C THR A 274 -1.48 -0.24 -14.94
N HIS A 275 -2.06 0.96 -14.85
CA HIS A 275 -1.85 1.91 -13.75
C HIS A 275 -3.01 1.90 -12.73
N ASP A 276 -4.03 1.08 -12.95
CA ASP A 276 -5.00 0.73 -11.91
C ASP A 276 -4.49 -0.48 -11.10
N VAL A 277 -3.71 -0.20 -10.06
CA VAL A 277 -3.15 -1.23 -9.15
C VAL A 277 -4.24 -2.06 -8.47
N GLY A 278 -5.47 -1.54 -8.40
CA GLY A 278 -6.61 -2.19 -7.77
C GLY A 278 -7.11 -3.42 -8.53
N LEU A 279 -6.89 -3.50 -9.85
CA LEU A 279 -7.40 -4.59 -10.69
C LEU A 279 -6.87 -5.98 -10.34
N ARG A 280 -5.80 -6.07 -9.55
CA ARG A 280 -5.19 -7.34 -9.14
C ARG A 280 -5.11 -7.49 -7.62
N ILE A 281 -5.86 -6.70 -6.86
CA ILE A 281 -5.99 -6.88 -5.41
C ILE A 281 -6.92 -8.06 -5.14
N SER A 282 -6.34 -9.19 -4.76
CA SER A 282 -7.03 -10.48 -4.61
C SER A 282 -7.68 -10.68 -3.24
N TRP A 283 -8.17 -9.62 -2.63
CA TRP A 283 -8.76 -9.68 -1.29
C TRP A 283 -10.07 -10.46 -1.28
N ASN A 284 -10.20 -11.27 -0.24
CA ASN A 284 -11.47 -11.81 0.19
C ASN A 284 -12.28 -10.73 0.94
N ASN A 285 -13.60 -10.91 1.04
CA ASN A 285 -14.44 -10.05 1.85
C ASN A 285 -14.03 -10.11 3.33
N ARG A 286 -14.02 -8.94 3.96
CA ARG A 286 -13.80 -8.76 5.39
C ARG A 286 -14.94 -7.95 5.99
N PRO A 287 -15.31 -8.14 7.27
CA PRO A 287 -16.33 -7.31 7.90
C PRO A 287 -15.84 -5.87 8.03
N PRO A 288 -16.71 -4.88 7.94
CA PRO A 288 -16.41 -3.53 8.39
C PRO A 288 -16.15 -3.58 9.89
N THR A 289 -15.03 -3.02 10.34
CA THR A 289 -14.60 -3.08 11.74
C THR A 289 -14.75 -1.75 12.49
N SER A 290 -14.87 -0.63 11.77
CA SER A 290 -15.23 0.64 12.38
C SER A 290 -16.71 0.66 12.73
N ILE A 291 -17.00 1.02 13.99
CA ILE A 291 -18.38 1.22 14.47
C ILE A 291 -18.93 2.60 14.15
N ARG A 292 -18.10 3.50 13.66
CA ARG A 292 -18.46 4.87 13.33
C ARG A 292 -18.75 4.99 11.84
N PRO A 293 -20.05 5.06 11.45
CA PRO A 293 -20.43 5.07 10.03
C PRO A 293 -19.79 6.22 9.23
N GLU A 294 -19.51 7.35 9.88
CA GLU A 294 -18.90 8.53 9.29
C GLU A 294 -17.45 8.33 8.85
N VAL A 295 -16.75 7.38 9.43
CA VAL A 295 -15.35 7.05 9.12
C VAL A 295 -15.19 5.65 8.55
N SER A 296 -16.28 4.95 8.26
CA SER A 296 -16.21 3.63 7.61
C SER A 296 -15.92 3.75 6.13
N ASP A 297 -15.25 2.73 5.58
CA ASP A 297 -15.00 2.63 4.14
C ASP A 297 -16.30 2.76 3.33
N ALA A 298 -17.40 2.15 3.82
CA ALA A 298 -18.71 2.23 3.19
C ALA A 298 -19.24 3.67 3.10
N LYS A 299 -19.10 4.47 4.16
CA LYS A 299 -19.52 5.88 4.18
C LYS A 299 -18.65 6.72 3.24
N LEU A 300 -17.34 6.55 3.30
CA LEU A 300 -16.40 7.23 2.41
C LEU A 300 -16.55 6.78 0.94
N GLY A 301 -17.34 5.75 0.68
CA GLY A 301 -17.55 5.22 -0.65
C GLY A 301 -16.36 4.41 -1.19
N LEU A 302 -15.39 4.07 -0.35
CA LEU A 302 -14.18 3.34 -0.74
C LEU A 302 -14.48 1.94 -1.26
N GLU A 303 -15.53 1.28 -0.75
CA GLU A 303 -15.98 -0.03 -1.25
C GLU A 303 -16.54 0.05 -2.68
N LYS A 304 -17.12 1.19 -3.06
CA LYS A 304 -17.70 1.42 -4.38
C LYS A 304 -16.66 1.80 -5.44
N MET A 305 -15.41 1.96 -5.02
CA MET A 305 -14.34 2.43 -5.90
C MET A 305 -13.67 1.32 -6.68
N ALA A 306 -13.86 0.06 -6.29
CA ALA A 306 -13.37 -1.06 -7.07
C ALA A 306 -14.24 -1.21 -8.33
N ARG A 307 -13.62 -1.08 -9.52
CA ARG A 307 -14.28 -1.23 -10.82
C ARG A 307 -14.84 -2.62 -11.03
N VAL A 308 -14.24 -3.61 -10.41
CA VAL A 308 -14.58 -5.03 -10.51
C VAL A 308 -14.62 -5.66 -9.12
N ASP A 309 -15.40 -6.71 -8.96
CA ASP A 309 -15.49 -7.45 -7.71
C ASP A 309 -14.15 -8.13 -7.33
N TRP A 310 -14.05 -8.58 -6.08
CA TRP A 310 -12.83 -9.20 -5.59
C TRP A 310 -12.52 -10.55 -6.26
N GLN A 311 -13.54 -11.27 -6.74
CA GLN A 311 -13.38 -12.53 -7.45
C GLN A 311 -12.68 -12.29 -8.79
N THR A 312 -13.13 -11.29 -9.55
CA THR A 312 -12.50 -10.87 -10.81
C THR A 312 -11.07 -10.40 -10.58
N ARG A 313 -10.82 -9.60 -9.52
CA ARG A 313 -9.48 -9.14 -9.16
C ARG A 313 -8.57 -10.31 -8.80
N ARG A 314 -9.06 -11.30 -8.06
CA ARG A 314 -8.33 -12.54 -7.76
C ARG A 314 -8.00 -13.32 -9.03
N ALA A 315 -8.97 -13.48 -9.93
CA ALA A 315 -8.73 -14.14 -11.21
C ALA A 315 -7.64 -13.43 -12.04
N ASN A 316 -7.61 -12.10 -12.01
CA ASN A 316 -6.54 -11.33 -12.65
C ASN A 316 -5.18 -11.58 -11.98
N MET A 317 -5.10 -11.66 -10.65
CA MET A 317 -3.86 -11.99 -9.94
C MET A 317 -3.40 -13.44 -10.21
N VAL A 318 -4.32 -14.39 -10.28
CA VAL A 318 -4.03 -15.79 -10.62
C VAL A 318 -3.31 -15.90 -11.97
N LYS A 319 -3.69 -15.09 -12.98
CA LYS A 319 -2.96 -15.04 -14.26
C LYS A 319 -1.49 -14.68 -14.11
N VAL A 320 -1.16 -13.82 -13.14
CA VAL A 320 0.23 -13.48 -12.81
C VAL A 320 0.92 -14.65 -12.11
N CYS A 321 0.29 -15.20 -11.07
CA CYS A 321 0.86 -16.28 -10.26
C CYS A 321 1.21 -17.51 -11.11
N THR A 322 0.31 -17.88 -12.03
CA THR A 322 0.44 -19.10 -12.85
C THR A 322 1.51 -19.02 -13.93
N VAL A 323 2.16 -17.89 -14.12
CA VAL A 323 3.40 -17.83 -14.97
C VAL A 323 4.55 -18.63 -14.32
N CYS A 324 4.62 -18.64 -12.98
CA CYS A 324 5.70 -19.29 -12.22
C CYS A 324 5.20 -20.47 -11.37
N HIS A 325 3.95 -20.47 -10.94
CA HIS A 325 3.39 -21.49 -10.05
C HIS A 325 2.34 -22.36 -10.75
N THR A 326 2.18 -23.59 -10.28
CA THR A 326 1.12 -24.48 -10.77
C THR A 326 -0.25 -24.05 -10.25
N GLY A 327 -1.34 -24.32 -11.00
CA GLY A 327 -2.69 -24.00 -10.56
C GLY A 327 -3.01 -24.53 -9.16
N PRO A 328 -2.83 -25.84 -8.86
CA PRO A 328 -3.09 -26.39 -7.53
C PRO A 328 -2.30 -25.72 -6.39
N TYR A 329 -1.07 -25.22 -6.65
CA TYR A 329 -0.32 -24.45 -5.66
C TYR A 329 -1.01 -23.13 -5.36
N VAL A 330 -1.46 -22.42 -6.39
CA VAL A 330 -2.14 -21.12 -6.25
C VAL A 330 -3.49 -21.29 -5.56
N ASP A 331 -4.25 -22.34 -5.92
CA ASP A 331 -5.55 -22.63 -5.30
C ASP A 331 -5.37 -22.91 -3.80
N ASN A 332 -4.44 -23.77 -3.42
CA ASN A 332 -4.15 -24.06 -2.01
C ASN A 332 -3.64 -22.84 -1.24
N PHE A 333 -2.85 -21.97 -1.88
CA PHE A 333 -2.45 -20.70 -1.27
C PHE A 333 -3.66 -19.84 -0.91
N TYR A 334 -4.62 -19.70 -1.82
CA TYR A 334 -5.81 -18.92 -1.55
C TYR A 334 -6.73 -19.55 -0.50
N GLU A 335 -6.84 -20.88 -0.45
CA GLU A 335 -7.56 -21.57 0.63
C GLU A 335 -6.92 -21.28 2.00
N GLN A 336 -5.59 -21.31 2.10
CA GLN A 336 -4.87 -20.96 3.34
C GLN A 336 -5.09 -19.49 3.71
N TYR A 337 -4.97 -18.58 2.76
CA TYR A 337 -5.21 -17.15 2.96
C TYR A 337 -6.64 -16.88 3.44
N ASP A 338 -7.62 -17.42 2.74
CA ASP A 338 -9.04 -17.26 3.10
C ASP A 338 -9.33 -17.85 4.49
N GLY A 339 -8.68 -18.96 4.86
CA GLY A 339 -8.76 -19.54 6.19
C GLY A 339 -8.27 -18.61 7.31
N VAL A 340 -7.18 -17.89 7.09
CA VAL A 340 -6.67 -16.88 8.05
C VAL A 340 -7.65 -15.71 8.17
N VAL A 341 -8.17 -15.21 7.04
CA VAL A 341 -9.17 -14.13 7.04
C VAL A 341 -10.45 -14.56 7.76
N ALA A 342 -10.95 -15.74 7.47
CA ALA A 342 -12.15 -16.30 8.12
C ALA A 342 -11.96 -16.48 9.62
N LEU A 343 -10.81 -17.00 10.05
CA LEU A 343 -10.45 -17.13 11.46
C LEU A 343 -10.47 -15.77 12.17
N TYR A 344 -9.79 -14.79 11.60
CA TYR A 344 -9.75 -13.44 12.16
C TYR A 344 -11.16 -12.84 12.25
N ASN A 345 -11.93 -12.91 11.16
CA ASN A 345 -13.27 -12.33 11.12
C ASN A 345 -14.19 -12.98 12.16
N SER A 346 -14.31 -14.29 12.17
CA SER A 346 -15.29 -15.01 13.01
C SER A 346 -14.95 -15.00 14.50
N LYS A 347 -13.66 -15.01 14.82
CA LYS A 347 -13.22 -15.12 16.22
C LYS A 347 -13.02 -13.77 16.90
N PHE A 348 -12.59 -12.74 16.16
CA PHE A 348 -12.20 -11.44 16.71
C PHE A 348 -12.97 -10.28 16.12
N ALA A 349 -12.93 -10.06 14.80
CA ALA A 349 -13.42 -8.84 14.20
C ALA A 349 -14.95 -8.66 14.33
N GLU A 350 -15.74 -9.68 13.99
CA GLU A 350 -17.21 -9.62 14.09
C GLU A 350 -17.70 -9.52 15.54
N PRO A 351 -17.19 -10.34 16.49
CA PRO A 351 -17.56 -10.19 17.89
C PRO A 351 -17.13 -8.85 18.47
N GLY A 352 -15.92 -8.38 18.19
CA GLY A 352 -15.42 -7.10 18.67
C GLY A 352 -16.27 -5.92 18.20
N LEU A 353 -16.59 -5.91 16.88
CA LEU A 353 -17.51 -4.92 16.33
C LEU A 353 -18.87 -4.95 17.02
N ALA A 354 -19.41 -6.15 17.29
CA ALA A 354 -20.69 -6.29 18.00
C ALA A 354 -20.63 -5.74 19.43
N PHE A 355 -19.54 -5.99 20.16
CA PHE A 355 -19.33 -5.44 21.51
C PHE A 355 -19.24 -3.91 21.49
N MET A 356 -18.40 -3.36 20.62
CA MET A 356 -18.26 -1.91 20.48
C MET A 356 -19.56 -1.22 20.10
N LYS A 357 -20.36 -1.86 19.24
CA LYS A 357 -21.71 -1.38 18.90
C LYS A 357 -22.62 -1.35 20.11
N ILE A 358 -22.61 -2.38 20.97
CA ILE A 358 -23.39 -2.38 22.21
C ILE A 358 -22.95 -1.23 23.12
N LEU A 359 -21.63 -1.02 23.27
CA LEU A 359 -21.09 0.09 24.08
C LEU A 359 -21.64 1.44 23.61
N THR A 360 -21.50 1.73 22.32
CA THR A 360 -21.89 3.02 21.73
C THR A 360 -23.39 3.24 21.76
N GLU A 361 -24.20 2.26 21.35
CA GLU A 361 -25.66 2.39 21.27
C GLU A 361 -26.34 2.51 22.62
N ASN A 362 -25.70 2.05 23.70
CA ASN A 362 -26.29 2.12 25.07
C ASN A 362 -25.58 3.14 25.98
N GLY A 363 -24.71 4.00 25.40
CA GLY A 363 -24.01 5.03 26.16
C GLY A 363 -23.09 4.47 27.26
N LEU A 364 -22.51 3.28 27.02
CA LEU A 364 -21.55 2.65 27.94
C LEU A 364 -20.17 3.26 27.82
N VAL A 365 -19.85 3.82 26.66
CA VAL A 365 -18.71 4.70 26.40
C VAL A 365 -19.20 6.11 26.12
N THR A 366 -18.33 7.11 26.24
CA THR A 366 -18.66 8.51 25.95
C THR A 366 -18.76 8.77 24.44
N PRO A 367 -19.34 9.88 23.99
CA PRO A 367 -19.30 10.26 22.58
C PRO A 367 -17.92 10.74 22.11
N VAL A 368 -17.03 11.08 23.05
CA VAL A 368 -15.66 11.49 22.75
C VAL A 368 -14.87 10.27 22.27
N GLN A 369 -14.12 10.42 21.20
CA GLN A 369 -13.34 9.30 20.63
C GLN A 369 -12.02 9.16 21.38
N PHE A 370 -11.64 7.92 21.67
CA PHE A 370 -10.35 7.56 22.27
C PHE A 370 -10.12 8.15 23.69
N ASP A 371 -11.17 8.42 24.45
CA ASP A 371 -11.05 8.80 25.85
C ASP A 371 -11.19 7.61 26.84
N GLU A 372 -11.53 6.41 26.31
CA GLU A 372 -11.53 5.16 27.07
C GLU A 372 -10.53 4.12 26.52
N ASP A 373 -9.91 3.36 27.41
CA ASP A 373 -8.92 2.32 27.06
C ASP A 373 -9.46 1.29 26.06
N VAL A 374 -10.72 0.90 26.19
CA VAL A 374 -11.35 -0.09 25.30
C VAL A 374 -11.40 0.32 23.83
N GLU A 375 -11.46 1.61 23.53
CA GLU A 375 -11.45 2.14 22.18
C GLU A 375 -10.04 1.99 21.55
N TRP A 376 -8.99 2.30 22.34
CA TRP A 376 -7.60 2.10 21.92
C TRP A 376 -7.28 0.63 21.73
N THR A 377 -7.65 -0.22 22.68
CA THR A 377 -7.43 -1.66 22.56
C THR A 377 -8.15 -2.25 21.35
N TRP A 378 -9.39 -1.82 21.09
CA TRP A 378 -10.11 -2.23 19.90
C TRP A 378 -9.44 -1.75 18.61
N TRP A 379 -8.98 -0.50 18.59
CA TRP A 379 -8.24 0.07 17.46
C TRP A 379 -7.00 -0.75 17.12
N GLU A 380 -6.18 -1.08 18.09
CA GLU A 380 -5.00 -1.93 17.89
C GLU A 380 -5.37 -3.29 17.30
N ILE A 381 -6.37 -3.97 17.84
CA ILE A 381 -6.80 -5.30 17.41
C ILE A 381 -7.23 -5.33 15.93
N TRP A 382 -8.00 -4.33 15.47
CA TRP A 382 -8.53 -4.37 14.11
C TRP A 382 -7.70 -3.57 13.12
N HIS A 383 -7.16 -2.45 13.53
CA HIS A 383 -6.48 -1.51 12.63
C HIS A 383 -5.01 -1.90 12.41
N HIS A 384 -4.29 -2.28 13.45
CA HIS A 384 -2.90 -2.70 13.34
C HIS A 384 -2.80 -4.21 13.18
N GLU A 385 -2.96 -4.96 14.24
CA GLU A 385 -2.63 -6.37 14.33
C GLU A 385 -3.43 -7.26 13.38
N GLY A 386 -4.74 -7.01 13.27
CA GLY A 386 -5.61 -7.75 12.35
C GLY A 386 -5.31 -7.46 10.87
N ARG A 387 -4.86 -6.25 10.53
CA ARG A 387 -4.36 -5.94 9.18
C ARG A 387 -3.04 -6.62 8.91
N VAL A 388 -2.09 -6.51 9.83
CA VAL A 388 -0.77 -7.14 9.76
C VAL A 388 -0.90 -8.64 9.51
N ALA A 389 -1.74 -9.34 10.30
CA ALA A 389 -1.98 -10.77 10.14
C ALA A 389 -2.45 -11.14 8.71
N ARG A 390 -3.39 -10.39 8.16
CA ARG A 390 -3.94 -10.65 6.81
C ARG A 390 -2.95 -10.27 5.71
N HIS A 391 -2.18 -9.20 5.88
CA HIS A 391 -1.11 -8.84 4.95
C HIS A 391 0.01 -9.89 4.98
N GLY A 392 0.42 -10.36 6.17
CA GLY A 392 1.38 -11.44 6.31
C GLY A 392 0.94 -12.71 5.58
N ALA A 393 -0.31 -13.13 5.80
CA ALA A 393 -0.88 -14.30 5.12
C ALA A 393 -0.93 -14.13 3.60
N SER A 394 -1.17 -12.91 3.09
CA SER A 394 -1.26 -12.63 1.66
C SER A 394 0.06 -12.80 0.90
N MET A 395 1.19 -12.86 1.61
CA MET A 395 2.54 -13.05 1.03
C MET A 395 3.27 -14.27 1.62
N MET A 396 2.56 -15.15 2.36
CA MET A 396 3.14 -16.31 3.04
C MET A 396 4.33 -15.93 3.95
N ALA A 397 4.22 -14.81 4.65
CA ALA A 397 5.20 -14.32 5.62
C ALA A 397 4.80 -14.78 7.04
N PRO A 398 5.44 -15.82 7.61
CA PRO A 398 4.97 -16.48 8.82
C PRO A 398 5.05 -15.61 10.07
N ASP A 399 6.05 -14.74 10.17
CA ASP A 399 6.24 -13.87 11.32
C ASP A 399 5.11 -12.85 11.43
N TYR A 400 4.82 -12.14 10.36
CA TYR A 400 3.71 -11.18 10.31
C TYR A 400 2.32 -11.81 10.34
N THR A 401 2.18 -13.06 9.87
CA THR A 401 0.92 -13.78 10.02
C THR A 401 0.68 -14.21 11.47
N HIS A 402 1.72 -14.71 12.14
CA HIS A 402 1.63 -15.33 13.47
C HIS A 402 2.02 -14.38 14.59
N TRP A 403 3.32 -14.02 14.72
CA TRP A 403 3.82 -13.30 15.90
C TRP A 403 3.38 -11.84 15.95
N HIS A 404 3.63 -11.09 14.89
CA HIS A 404 3.21 -9.68 14.76
C HIS A 404 1.76 -9.51 14.29
N GLY A 405 1.03 -10.60 14.12
CA GLY A 405 -0.36 -10.61 13.68
C GLY A 405 -1.28 -11.31 14.67
N LEU A 406 -1.70 -12.57 14.36
CA LEU A 406 -2.72 -13.27 15.15
C LEU A 406 -2.35 -13.51 16.62
N TYR A 407 -1.05 -13.62 16.95
CA TYR A 407 -0.61 -13.73 18.33
C TYR A 407 -0.90 -12.43 19.11
N GLU A 408 -0.55 -11.28 18.55
CA GLU A 408 -0.83 -9.99 19.18
C GLU A 408 -2.33 -9.73 19.27
N VAL A 409 -3.10 -10.03 18.20
CA VAL A 409 -4.57 -10.01 18.24
C VAL A 409 -5.10 -10.82 19.42
N ALA A 410 -4.66 -12.08 19.56
CA ALA A 410 -5.12 -12.96 20.64
C ALA A 410 -4.68 -12.46 22.02
N LYS A 411 -3.44 -11.99 22.13
CA LYS A 411 -2.90 -11.42 23.37
C LYS A 411 -3.75 -10.25 23.84
N HIS A 412 -3.98 -9.24 23.00
CA HIS A 412 -4.77 -8.07 23.38
C HIS A 412 -6.25 -8.41 23.58
N TRP A 413 -6.80 -9.33 22.78
CA TRP A 413 -8.17 -9.80 22.96
C TRP A 413 -8.42 -10.36 24.35
N TYR A 414 -7.57 -11.31 24.80
CA TYR A 414 -7.79 -12.02 26.05
C TYR A 414 -7.23 -11.29 27.30
N SER A 415 -6.18 -10.50 27.14
CA SER A 415 -5.51 -9.85 28.28
C SER A 415 -5.92 -8.40 28.52
N LYS A 416 -6.54 -7.75 27.53
CA LYS A 416 -7.00 -6.35 27.64
C LYS A 416 -8.47 -6.23 27.28
N PHE A 417 -8.85 -6.45 26.03
CA PHE A 417 -10.19 -6.13 25.52
C PHE A 417 -11.33 -6.82 26.29
N LEU A 418 -11.28 -8.13 26.47
CA LEU A 418 -12.30 -8.84 27.25
C LEU A 418 -12.35 -8.41 28.73
N PRO A 419 -11.23 -8.23 29.45
CA PRO A 419 -11.22 -7.64 30.78
C PRO A 419 -11.81 -6.23 30.84
N GLU A 420 -11.45 -5.34 29.94
CA GLU A 420 -11.97 -3.97 29.88
C GLU A 420 -13.51 -3.95 29.68
N LEU A 421 -14.01 -4.80 28.75
CA LEU A 421 -15.45 -4.97 28.57
C LEU A 421 -16.16 -5.48 29.83
N ARG A 422 -15.55 -6.41 30.60
CA ARG A 422 -16.08 -6.88 31.88
C ARG A 422 -16.08 -5.77 32.93
N GLU A 423 -15.03 -4.99 32.99
CA GLU A 423 -14.95 -3.85 33.92
C GLU A 423 -16.05 -2.82 33.64
N ILE A 424 -16.34 -2.52 32.37
CA ILE A 424 -17.45 -1.64 31.99
C ILE A 424 -18.78 -2.24 32.45
N VAL A 425 -19.02 -3.54 32.27
CA VAL A 425 -20.22 -4.23 32.77
C VAL A 425 -20.34 -4.05 34.27
N ASP A 426 -19.30 -4.34 35.03
CA ASP A 426 -19.31 -4.32 36.50
C ASP A 426 -19.54 -2.89 37.04
N LYS A 427 -18.87 -1.89 36.49
CA LYS A 427 -19.03 -0.48 36.87
C LYS A 427 -20.45 0.05 36.57
N THR A 428 -21.08 -0.46 35.51
CA THR A 428 -22.35 0.08 35.02
C THR A 428 -23.56 -0.68 35.54
N ALA A 429 -23.41 -1.94 35.95
CA ALA A 429 -24.53 -2.77 36.49
C ALA A 429 -25.26 -2.14 37.68
N GLY A 430 -24.53 -1.35 38.50
CA GLY A 430 -25.09 -0.61 39.65
C GLY A 430 -25.46 0.84 39.34
N SER A 431 -25.41 1.29 38.08
CA SER A 431 -25.74 2.68 37.75
C SER A 431 -27.23 2.96 37.94
N GLY A 432 -27.55 4.15 38.43
CA GLY A 432 -28.95 4.61 38.56
C GLY A 432 -29.62 4.91 37.21
N ASP A 433 -28.91 4.78 36.10
CA ASP A 433 -29.40 4.98 34.73
C ASP A 433 -29.93 3.66 34.16
N PRO A 434 -31.24 3.52 33.91
CA PRO A 434 -31.84 2.28 33.46
C PRO A 434 -31.39 1.88 32.01
N VAL A 435 -31.04 2.85 31.17
CA VAL A 435 -30.56 2.57 29.79
C VAL A 435 -29.16 1.96 29.84
N ARG A 436 -28.26 2.57 30.59
CA ARG A 436 -26.91 2.07 30.81
C ARG A 436 -26.91 0.70 31.49
N ALA A 437 -27.72 0.51 32.50
CA ALA A 437 -27.85 -0.79 33.18
C ALA A 437 -28.37 -1.88 32.25
N ALA A 438 -29.36 -1.60 31.39
CA ALA A 438 -29.83 -2.55 30.38
C ALA A 438 -28.75 -2.83 29.30
N GLY A 439 -28.00 -1.82 28.91
CA GLY A 439 -26.84 -1.95 28.00
C GLY A 439 -25.73 -2.88 28.57
N ALA A 440 -25.40 -2.68 29.85
CA ALA A 440 -24.47 -3.54 30.57
C ALA A 440 -24.91 -5.01 30.62
N GLN A 441 -26.20 -5.26 30.82
CA GLN A 441 -26.75 -6.62 30.75
C GLN A 441 -26.66 -7.24 29.36
N LYS A 442 -26.94 -6.44 28.30
CA LYS A 442 -26.73 -6.92 26.89
C LYS A 442 -25.29 -7.26 26.63
N LEU A 443 -24.35 -6.41 27.06
CA LEU A 443 -22.93 -6.65 26.88
C LEU A 443 -22.48 -7.92 27.63
N ALA A 444 -22.90 -8.09 28.89
CA ALA A 444 -22.60 -9.28 29.67
C ALA A 444 -23.10 -10.55 28.99
N ALA A 445 -24.35 -10.56 28.52
CA ALA A 445 -24.94 -11.70 27.81
C ALA A 445 -24.19 -12.01 26.49
N ALA A 446 -23.79 -10.98 25.73
CA ALA A 446 -23.02 -11.15 24.51
C ALA A 446 -21.62 -11.72 24.78
N LEU A 447 -20.93 -11.23 25.81
CA LEU A 447 -19.65 -11.77 26.27
C LEU A 447 -19.74 -13.23 26.71
N ASP A 448 -20.78 -13.58 27.49
CA ASP A 448 -20.99 -14.94 27.96
C ASP A 448 -21.28 -15.89 26.79
N ALA A 449 -22.10 -15.47 25.83
CA ALA A 449 -22.40 -16.23 24.62
C ALA A 449 -21.15 -16.44 23.77
N HIS A 450 -20.33 -15.41 23.62
CA HIS A 450 -19.05 -15.50 22.89
C HIS A 450 -18.09 -16.47 23.57
N LEU A 451 -17.88 -16.34 24.88
CA LEU A 451 -16.97 -17.17 25.66
C LEU A 451 -17.47 -18.63 25.86
N ALA A 452 -18.75 -18.88 25.62
CA ALA A 452 -19.30 -20.24 25.62
C ALA A 452 -18.92 -21.05 24.35
N ARG A 453 -18.43 -20.39 23.30
CA ARG A 453 -18.03 -21.06 22.06
C ARG A 453 -16.80 -21.97 22.31
N PRO A 454 -16.69 -23.11 21.61
CA PRO A 454 -15.64 -24.10 21.88
C PRO A 454 -14.21 -23.57 21.80
N GLU A 455 -13.94 -22.64 20.91
CA GLU A 455 -12.62 -22.05 20.70
C GLU A 455 -12.12 -21.19 21.89
N HIS A 456 -13.00 -20.84 22.84
CA HIS A 456 -12.66 -20.11 24.06
C HIS A 456 -12.61 -21.00 25.31
N ALA A 457 -12.89 -22.31 25.17
CA ALA A 457 -12.96 -23.24 26.29
C ALA A 457 -11.65 -23.29 27.12
N TRP A 458 -10.51 -23.12 26.49
CA TRP A 458 -9.20 -23.06 27.15
C TRP A 458 -9.09 -21.84 28.11
N TYR A 459 -9.61 -20.70 27.67
CA TYR A 459 -9.57 -19.44 28.42
C TYR A 459 -10.53 -19.50 29.64
N THR A 460 -11.68 -20.10 29.47
CA THR A 460 -12.70 -20.23 30.52
C THR A 460 -12.44 -21.44 31.44
N GLY A 461 -11.39 -22.24 31.22
CA GLY A 461 -11.11 -23.46 31.97
C GLY A 461 -12.12 -24.59 31.75
N LYS A 462 -12.93 -24.51 30.69
CA LYS A 462 -14.03 -25.46 30.37
C LYS A 462 -13.65 -26.43 29.26
N MET A 463 -12.36 -26.64 28.97
CA MET A 463 -11.91 -27.60 27.99
C MET A 463 -12.28 -29.03 28.43
N SER A 464 -13.01 -29.76 27.58
CA SER A 464 -13.41 -31.14 27.87
C SER A 464 -12.18 -32.07 27.99
N ALA A 465 -12.32 -33.15 28.77
CA ALA A 465 -11.28 -34.16 28.89
C ALA A 465 -10.96 -34.82 27.53
N GLU A 466 -11.96 -34.97 26.66
CA GLU A 466 -11.82 -35.49 25.30
C GLU A 466 -10.97 -34.56 24.43
N GLU A 467 -11.21 -33.25 24.48
CA GLU A 467 -10.41 -32.26 23.76
C GLU A 467 -8.98 -32.18 24.28
N GLN A 468 -8.77 -32.25 25.58
CA GLN A 468 -7.44 -32.31 26.19
C GLN A 468 -6.68 -33.53 25.72
N GLU A 469 -7.35 -34.70 25.70
CA GLU A 469 -6.75 -35.96 25.24
C GLU A 469 -6.44 -35.91 23.74
N ARG A 470 -7.33 -35.39 22.92
CA ARG A 470 -7.10 -35.21 21.47
C ARG A 470 -5.87 -34.36 21.20
N ARG A 471 -5.69 -33.25 21.92
CA ARG A 471 -4.51 -32.37 21.80
C ARG A 471 -3.25 -33.09 22.25
N ARG A 472 -3.31 -33.85 23.33
CA ARG A 472 -2.17 -34.66 23.81
C ARG A 472 -1.76 -35.70 22.75
N GLN A 473 -2.72 -36.42 22.18
CA GLN A 473 -2.45 -37.41 21.13
C GLN A 473 -1.84 -36.76 19.88
N ALA A 474 -2.37 -35.63 19.44
CA ALA A 474 -1.79 -34.91 18.30
C ALA A 474 -0.33 -34.47 18.55
N GLN A 475 -0.02 -34.02 19.77
CA GLN A 475 1.36 -33.69 20.14
C GLN A 475 2.28 -34.92 20.18
N GLU A 476 1.78 -36.07 20.66
CA GLU A 476 2.55 -37.30 20.68
C GLU A 476 2.81 -37.83 19.26
N GLU A 477 1.80 -37.81 18.39
CA GLU A 477 1.98 -38.17 16.97
C GLU A 477 2.99 -37.28 16.28
N PHE A 478 2.92 -35.96 16.52
CA PHE A 478 3.90 -35.02 15.99
C PHE A 478 5.31 -35.35 16.46
N ARG A 479 5.50 -35.58 17.78
CA ARG A 479 6.79 -35.97 18.33
C ARG A 479 7.34 -37.26 17.73
N LYS A 480 6.47 -38.25 17.51
CA LYS A 480 6.86 -39.54 16.89
C LYS A 480 7.38 -39.36 15.45
N ARG A 481 6.85 -38.42 14.70
CA ARG A 481 7.31 -38.14 13.33
C ARG A 481 8.73 -37.54 13.25
N TYR A 482 9.24 -37.02 14.35
CA TYR A 482 10.55 -36.39 14.45
C TYR A 482 11.50 -37.09 15.41
N ALA A 483 11.12 -38.29 15.88
CA ALA A 483 11.93 -39.05 16.86
C ALA A 483 12.91 -40.05 16.19
N ASP A 484 12.87 -40.18 14.89
CA ASP A 484 13.79 -40.96 14.07
C ASP A 484 14.75 -40.00 13.34
#